data_880c890c96d9dcb65ad89f6c740c91a1
#
_entry.id   880c890c96d9dcb65ad89f6c740c91a1
#
_cell.length_a   1.000
_cell.length_b   1.000
_cell.length_c   1.000
_cell.angle_alpha   90.00
_cell.angle_beta   90.00
_cell.angle_gamma   90.00
#
_symmetry.space_group_name_H-M   'P 1'
#
loop_
_entity.id
_entity.type
_entity.pdbx_description
1 polymer ?
#
loop_
_entity_poly.entity_id
_entity_poly.type
_entity_poly.pdbx_seq_one_letter_code
_entity_poly.pdbx_strand_id
1 'polypeptide(L)'
;LRLSNPHKNLYQQGYRIYHYNMANSHFEHTSVLLDEAVNGLNIQEDGIYIDGTFGRGGHSRLILSKLGPNGHLMAIDRDPQAIEASKAITDKRFSITHGPFSELATYVEEAGLVGKINGVLLDLGVSSPQLDDPERGFSFMRDGPLDMRMDTTRGQSAAEWLMKAEADDIAWVLKTFGEERFAKRIAKAIVARNQEQPITRTRELAELIAQASPIKEKHKHPATRSFQAIRIYINSELEEIERALEGALRVLAPQGRLSVISFHSLEDRIVKRFIRQHSQGPQVPVGLPLTEAQLKTLGGRSLKSIGKMKPSEGEVATNPRARSSVLRFAEKVSE
;
A
#
# COMPACT_ATOMS: atom_id res chain seq x y z
N LEU A 1 28.79 47.97 13.69
CA LEU A 1 28.41 46.85 14.58
C LEU A 1 27.06 46.29 14.13
N ARG A 2 27.10 45.23 13.31
CA ARG A 2 25.90 44.48 12.89
C ARG A 2 25.70 43.34 13.86
N LEU A 3 24.59 43.34 14.58
CA LEU A 3 24.16 42.25 15.43
C LEU A 3 23.67 41.12 14.54
N SER A 4 24.35 39.99 14.61
CA SER A 4 23.96 38.73 13.92
C SER A 4 22.81 38.09 14.68
N ASN A 5 21.75 37.79 13.99
CA ASN A 5 20.53 37.14 14.48
C ASN A 5 20.80 35.64 14.69
N PRO A 6 20.71 35.10 15.93
CA PRO A 6 21.08 33.71 16.23
C PRO A 6 20.04 32.65 15.82
N HIS A 7 18.93 33.05 15.21
CA HIS A 7 17.82 32.08 14.91
C HIS A 7 17.85 31.41 13.56
N LYS A 8 18.88 31.67 12.70
CA LYS A 8 18.96 31.05 11.37
C LYS A 8 19.67 29.69 11.30
N ASN A 9 20.26 29.21 12.39
CA ASN A 9 21.12 28.01 12.32
C ASN A 9 20.54 26.70 12.89
N LEU A 10 19.32 26.71 13.41
CA LEU A 10 18.73 25.48 13.98
C LEU A 10 17.98 24.59 12.97
N TYR A 11 17.68 25.12 11.79
CA TYR A 11 16.98 24.36 10.75
C TYR A 11 17.91 23.58 9.81
N GLN A 12 19.20 23.92 9.76
CA GLN A 12 20.14 23.25 8.84
C GLN A 12 20.77 21.98 9.39
N GLN A 13 20.80 21.75 10.69
CA GLN A 13 21.46 20.56 11.27
C GLN A 13 20.58 19.30 11.28
N GLY A 14 19.26 19.42 11.27
CA GLY A 14 18.34 18.27 11.16
C GLY A 14 18.24 17.70 9.74
N TYR A 15 18.54 18.51 8.72
CA TYR A 15 18.43 18.11 7.32
C TYR A 15 19.70 17.45 6.77
N ARG A 16 20.83 17.53 7.45
CA ARG A 16 22.12 17.04 6.95
C ARG A 16 22.24 15.52 6.87
N ILE A 17 21.39 14.77 7.57
CA ILE A 17 21.46 13.29 7.55
C ILE A 17 20.69 12.69 6.37
N TYR A 18 19.77 13.44 5.75
CA TYR A 18 19.01 12.96 4.58
C TYR A 18 19.54 13.46 3.23
N HIS A 19 20.49 14.41 3.21
CA HIS A 19 21.05 14.96 1.97
C HIS A 19 22.29 14.21 1.45
N TYR A 20 22.78 13.20 2.17
CA TYR A 20 23.91 12.43 1.70
C TYR A 20 23.41 11.30 0.81
N ASN A 21 23.30 11.55 -0.47
CA ASN A 21 23.22 10.62 -1.61
C ASN A 21 22.15 10.94 -2.67
N MET A 22 21.85 12.24 -2.89
CA MET A 22 20.96 12.60 -3.98
C MET A 22 21.69 13.16 -5.22
N ALA A 23 23.01 13.02 -5.30
CA ALA A 23 23.78 13.35 -6.51
C ALA A 23 24.27 12.05 -7.15
N ASN A 24 23.71 11.71 -8.31
CA ASN A 24 24.19 10.67 -9.23
C ASN A 24 24.04 9.21 -8.77
N SER A 25 22.79 8.73 -8.68
CA SER A 25 22.50 7.35 -9.04
C SER A 25 21.17 7.31 -9.77
N HIS A 26 21.17 6.83 -10.99
CA HIS A 26 20.00 6.19 -11.56
C HIS A 26 19.68 5.01 -10.61
N PHE A 27 18.86 5.26 -9.59
CA PHE A 27 18.26 4.16 -8.84
C PHE A 27 17.28 3.48 -9.79
N GLU A 28 17.70 2.40 -10.40
CA GLU A 28 16.76 1.43 -10.93
C GLU A 28 15.83 1.07 -9.77
N HIS A 29 14.56 1.39 -9.90
CA HIS A 29 13.55 1.04 -8.90
C HIS A 29 13.46 -0.48 -8.82
N THR A 30 14.16 -1.05 -7.86
CA THR A 30 14.01 -2.46 -7.55
C THR A 30 12.78 -2.64 -6.69
N SER A 31 11.85 -3.46 -7.14
CA SER A 31 10.66 -3.81 -6.36
C SER A 31 11.07 -4.48 -5.05
N VAL A 32 10.40 -4.11 -3.94
CA VAL A 32 10.69 -4.68 -2.62
C VAL A 32 10.32 -6.15 -2.59
N LEU A 33 11.17 -6.99 -1.97
CA LEU A 33 10.96 -8.43 -1.85
C LEU A 33 10.61 -9.10 -3.19
N LEU A 34 11.28 -8.67 -4.26
CA LEU A 34 10.95 -9.05 -5.65
C LEU A 34 10.95 -10.56 -5.83
N ASP A 35 12.07 -11.22 -5.55
CA ASP A 35 12.22 -12.66 -5.73
C ASP A 35 11.35 -13.44 -4.76
N GLU A 36 11.33 -13.02 -3.50
CA GLU A 36 10.58 -13.70 -2.43
C GLU A 36 9.07 -13.68 -2.69
N ALA A 37 8.52 -12.53 -3.10
CA ALA A 37 7.09 -12.40 -3.40
C ALA A 37 6.67 -13.24 -4.61
N VAL A 38 7.47 -13.25 -5.65
CA VAL A 38 7.20 -14.06 -6.87
C VAL A 38 7.43 -15.55 -6.58
N ASN A 39 8.46 -15.91 -5.83
CA ASN A 39 8.67 -17.31 -5.41
C ASN A 39 7.50 -17.82 -4.53
N GLY A 40 6.91 -16.95 -3.72
CA GLY A 40 5.71 -17.27 -2.93
C GLY A 40 4.50 -17.67 -3.77
N LEU A 41 4.43 -17.28 -5.02
CA LEU A 41 3.37 -17.66 -5.96
C LEU A 41 3.50 -19.10 -6.46
N ASN A 42 4.65 -19.75 -6.33
CA ASN A 42 4.92 -21.08 -6.84
C ASN A 42 4.48 -21.24 -8.31
N ILE A 43 5.03 -20.40 -9.18
CA ILE A 43 4.56 -20.25 -10.57
C ILE A 43 4.65 -21.57 -11.34
N GLN A 44 3.51 -21.94 -11.95
CA GLN A 44 3.40 -23.01 -12.94
C GLN A 44 3.43 -22.37 -14.33
N GLU A 45 4.13 -22.99 -15.28
CA GLU A 45 4.35 -22.41 -16.62
C GLU A 45 3.05 -22.08 -17.36
N ASP A 46 2.01 -22.90 -17.21
CA ASP A 46 0.71 -22.72 -17.87
C ASP A 46 -0.31 -21.97 -16.98
N GLY A 47 0.11 -21.45 -15.83
CA GLY A 47 -0.77 -20.83 -14.86
C GLY A 47 -1.23 -19.44 -15.26
N ILE A 48 -2.29 -18.99 -14.59
CA ILE A 48 -2.86 -17.65 -14.72
C ILE A 48 -2.62 -16.90 -13.42
N TYR A 49 -1.96 -15.75 -13.51
CA TYR A 49 -1.54 -14.95 -12.36
C TYR A 49 -2.08 -13.54 -12.43
N ILE A 50 -2.27 -12.93 -11.27
CA ILE A 50 -2.67 -11.54 -11.12
C ILE A 50 -1.59 -10.78 -10.37
N ASP A 51 -1.12 -9.68 -10.96
CA ASP A 51 -0.39 -8.61 -10.26
C ASP A 51 -1.37 -7.45 -10.02
N GLY A 52 -1.88 -7.35 -8.80
CA GLY A 52 -2.89 -6.34 -8.44
C GLY A 52 -2.32 -4.92 -8.27
N THR A 53 -1.02 -4.78 -8.32
CA THR A 53 -0.27 -3.54 -8.05
C THR A 53 0.89 -3.40 -9.03
N PHE A 54 0.56 -3.19 -10.30
CA PHE A 54 1.55 -3.20 -11.38
C PHE A 54 2.71 -2.23 -11.16
N GLY A 55 2.43 -0.98 -10.79
CA GLY A 55 3.42 0.06 -10.58
C GLY A 55 4.25 0.35 -11.83
N ARG A 56 5.50 -0.08 -11.83
CA ARG A 56 6.41 0.00 -13.00
C ARG A 56 6.79 -1.37 -13.56
N GLY A 57 6.14 -2.42 -13.09
CA GLY A 57 6.22 -3.75 -13.69
C GLY A 57 7.35 -4.64 -13.18
N GLY A 58 7.96 -4.33 -12.05
CA GLY A 58 9.04 -5.16 -11.50
C GLY A 58 8.60 -6.59 -11.23
N HIS A 59 7.57 -6.78 -10.43
CA HIS A 59 7.00 -8.10 -10.15
C HIS A 59 6.40 -8.75 -11.40
N SER A 60 5.67 -7.98 -12.21
CA SER A 60 5.05 -8.48 -13.45
C SER A 60 6.07 -9.03 -14.44
N ARG A 61 7.19 -8.34 -14.65
CA ARG A 61 8.23 -8.83 -15.55
C ARG A 61 8.86 -10.12 -15.06
N LEU A 62 9.10 -10.25 -13.75
CA LEU A 62 9.63 -11.48 -13.17
C LEU A 62 8.63 -12.64 -13.30
N ILE A 63 7.35 -12.40 -13.07
CA ILE A 63 6.29 -13.40 -13.28
C ILE A 63 6.30 -13.86 -14.74
N LEU A 64 6.29 -12.94 -15.70
CA LEU A 64 6.32 -13.27 -17.12
C LEU A 64 7.55 -14.11 -17.52
N SER A 65 8.71 -13.84 -16.92
CA SER A 65 9.94 -14.61 -17.17
C SER A 65 9.84 -16.08 -16.73
N LYS A 66 8.95 -16.38 -15.82
CA LYS A 66 8.71 -17.75 -15.30
C LYS A 66 7.53 -18.47 -15.96
N LEU A 67 6.72 -17.75 -16.72
CA LEU A 67 5.60 -18.35 -17.47
C LEU A 67 6.07 -18.97 -18.78
N GLY A 68 5.41 -20.06 -19.14
CA GLY A 68 5.51 -20.66 -20.45
C GLY A 68 4.58 -20.00 -21.49
N PRO A 69 4.55 -20.51 -22.74
CA PRO A 69 3.79 -19.89 -23.82
C PRO A 69 2.28 -19.88 -23.61
N ASN A 70 1.76 -20.75 -22.76
CA ASN A 70 0.33 -20.87 -22.44
C ASN A 70 -0.03 -20.21 -21.10
N GLY A 71 0.93 -19.65 -20.40
CA GLY A 71 0.69 -18.87 -19.18
C GLY A 71 0.10 -17.51 -19.48
N HIS A 72 -0.52 -16.90 -18.47
CA HIS A 72 -1.11 -15.57 -18.59
C HIS A 72 -0.91 -14.74 -17.33
N LEU A 73 -0.66 -13.44 -17.51
CA LEU A 73 -0.58 -12.48 -16.42
C LEU A 73 -1.59 -11.34 -16.64
N MET A 74 -2.49 -11.19 -15.69
CA MET A 74 -3.42 -10.08 -15.61
C MET A 74 -2.89 -9.08 -14.59
N ALA A 75 -2.54 -7.87 -15.03
CA ALA A 75 -2.12 -6.80 -14.14
C ALA A 75 -3.26 -5.81 -13.89
N ILE A 76 -3.18 -5.12 -12.77
CA ILE A 76 -4.13 -4.08 -12.36
C ILE A 76 -3.32 -2.91 -11.78
N ASP A 77 -3.71 -1.71 -12.11
CA ASP A 77 -3.28 -0.52 -11.38
C ASP A 77 -4.32 0.60 -11.52
N ARG A 78 -4.53 1.33 -10.44
CA ARG A 78 -5.42 2.50 -10.46
C ARG A 78 -4.72 3.80 -10.84
N ASP A 79 -3.38 3.81 -10.87
CA ASP A 79 -2.59 4.97 -11.25
C ASP A 79 -2.47 5.08 -12.77
N PRO A 80 -2.96 6.17 -13.38
CA PRO A 80 -2.82 6.38 -14.84
C PRO A 80 -1.37 6.34 -15.33
N GLN A 81 -0.41 6.77 -14.50
CA GLN A 81 1.00 6.73 -14.85
C GLN A 81 1.55 5.30 -14.89
N ALA A 82 1.04 4.42 -14.05
CA ALA A 82 1.36 2.98 -14.11
C ALA A 82 0.81 2.34 -15.38
N ILE A 83 -0.41 2.69 -15.77
CA ILE A 83 -1.01 2.23 -17.03
C ILE A 83 -0.18 2.68 -18.23
N GLU A 84 0.27 3.93 -18.24
CA GLU A 84 1.15 4.43 -19.30
C GLU A 84 2.47 3.67 -19.34
N ALA A 85 3.09 3.41 -18.20
CA ALA A 85 4.32 2.63 -18.09
C ALA A 85 4.15 1.18 -18.59
N SER A 86 2.97 0.60 -18.44
CA SER A 86 2.67 -0.77 -18.87
C SER A 86 2.73 -0.98 -20.38
N LYS A 87 2.60 0.09 -21.16
CA LYS A 87 2.68 0.05 -22.62
C LYS A 87 4.04 -0.42 -23.14
N ALA A 88 5.09 -0.35 -22.33
CA ALA A 88 6.40 -0.90 -22.65
C ALA A 88 6.41 -2.45 -22.68
N ILE A 89 5.43 -3.11 -22.08
CA ILE A 89 5.30 -4.57 -22.12
C ILE A 89 4.42 -4.96 -23.30
N THR A 90 5.03 -5.56 -24.33
CA THR A 90 4.36 -6.00 -25.57
C THR A 90 4.10 -7.50 -25.61
N ASP A 91 4.38 -8.21 -24.53
CA ASP A 91 4.18 -9.65 -24.40
C ASP A 91 2.69 -10.00 -24.52
N LYS A 92 2.37 -10.97 -25.38
CA LYS A 92 0.98 -11.40 -25.64
C LYS A 92 0.32 -12.08 -24.44
N ARG A 93 1.10 -12.58 -23.49
CA ARG A 93 0.62 -13.20 -22.26
C ARG A 93 0.21 -12.18 -21.20
N PHE A 94 0.50 -10.90 -21.41
CA PHE A 94 0.26 -9.80 -20.50
C PHE A 94 -0.98 -9.01 -20.90
N SER A 95 -1.83 -8.73 -19.91
CA SER A 95 -2.91 -7.76 -20.02
C SER A 95 -2.95 -6.88 -18.76
N ILE A 96 -3.49 -5.68 -18.88
CA ILE A 96 -3.61 -4.75 -17.74
C ILE A 96 -4.97 -4.06 -17.75
N THR A 97 -5.51 -3.84 -16.57
CA THR A 97 -6.76 -3.10 -16.32
C THR A 97 -6.47 -1.86 -15.47
N HIS A 98 -6.97 -0.71 -15.92
CA HIS A 98 -7.00 0.51 -15.12
C HIS A 98 -8.17 0.46 -14.15
N GLY A 99 -7.89 0.38 -12.88
CA GLY A 99 -8.89 0.34 -11.83
C GLY A 99 -8.31 -0.10 -10.49
N PRO A 100 -9.14 -0.06 -9.42
CA PRO A 100 -8.71 -0.49 -8.11
C PRO A 100 -8.60 -2.02 -8.03
N PHE A 101 -7.62 -2.50 -7.27
CA PHE A 101 -7.47 -3.94 -7.07
C PHE A 101 -8.58 -4.56 -6.20
N SER A 102 -9.37 -3.73 -5.50
CA SER A 102 -10.60 -4.18 -4.82
C SER A 102 -11.61 -4.83 -5.77
N GLU A 103 -11.57 -4.48 -7.05
CA GLU A 103 -12.44 -5.03 -8.10
C GLU A 103 -11.83 -6.22 -8.86
N LEU A 104 -10.74 -6.79 -8.35
CA LEU A 104 -10.05 -7.89 -9.05
C LEU A 104 -10.97 -9.08 -9.36
N ALA A 105 -11.89 -9.40 -8.46
CA ALA A 105 -12.84 -10.49 -8.70
C ALA A 105 -13.79 -10.18 -9.86
N THR A 106 -14.21 -8.93 -10.01
CA THR A 106 -15.04 -8.47 -11.14
C THR A 106 -14.30 -8.61 -12.46
N TYR A 107 -13.04 -8.21 -12.52
CA TYR A 107 -12.22 -8.34 -13.74
C TYR A 107 -12.02 -9.81 -14.13
N VAL A 108 -11.79 -10.67 -13.15
CA VAL A 108 -11.66 -12.13 -13.37
C VAL A 108 -12.97 -12.76 -13.80
N GLU A 109 -14.08 -12.34 -13.22
CA GLU A 109 -15.43 -12.81 -13.59
C GLU A 109 -15.78 -12.45 -15.04
N GLU A 110 -15.50 -11.21 -15.44
CA GLU A 110 -15.68 -10.75 -16.82
C GLU A 110 -14.85 -11.56 -17.83
N ALA A 111 -13.67 -12.03 -17.41
CA ALA A 111 -12.83 -12.90 -18.22
C ALA A 111 -13.24 -14.39 -18.19
N GLY A 112 -14.23 -14.76 -17.38
CA GLY A 112 -14.66 -16.17 -17.22
C GLY A 112 -13.66 -17.07 -16.48
N LEU A 113 -12.82 -16.50 -15.61
CA LEU A 113 -11.69 -17.20 -14.99
C LEU A 113 -11.83 -17.40 -13.47
N VAL A 114 -13.01 -17.20 -12.89
CA VAL A 114 -13.25 -17.44 -11.46
C VAL A 114 -12.93 -18.89 -11.10
N GLY A 115 -12.13 -19.07 -10.05
CA GLY A 115 -11.66 -20.39 -9.62
C GLY A 115 -10.52 -20.97 -10.45
N LYS A 116 -9.99 -20.20 -11.41
CA LYS A 116 -8.90 -20.64 -12.30
C LYS A 116 -7.59 -19.85 -12.11
N ILE A 117 -7.56 -18.92 -11.18
CA ILE A 117 -6.37 -18.09 -10.93
C ILE A 117 -5.39 -18.85 -10.06
N ASN A 118 -4.16 -19.01 -10.53
CA ASN A 118 -3.11 -19.77 -9.85
C ASN A 118 -2.31 -18.95 -8.84
N GLY A 119 -2.40 -17.64 -8.89
CA GLY A 119 -1.80 -16.77 -7.89
C GLY A 119 -2.19 -15.32 -8.02
N VAL A 120 -2.19 -14.63 -6.88
CA VAL A 120 -2.43 -13.19 -6.76
C VAL A 120 -1.32 -12.57 -5.94
N LEU A 121 -0.67 -11.55 -6.49
CA LEU A 121 0.36 -10.76 -5.82
C LEU A 121 -0.14 -9.34 -5.60
N LEU A 122 0.01 -8.87 -4.37
CA LEU A 122 -0.30 -7.49 -3.98
C LEU A 122 0.92 -6.89 -3.28
N ASP A 123 1.40 -5.76 -3.81
CA ASP A 123 2.46 -4.93 -3.23
C ASP A 123 1.82 -3.62 -2.74
N LEU A 124 1.48 -3.58 -1.45
CA LEU A 124 0.61 -2.57 -0.88
C LEU A 124 1.33 -1.22 -0.68
N GLY A 125 0.54 -0.17 -0.56
CA GLY A 125 1.00 1.17 -0.26
C GLY A 125 1.34 2.00 -1.49
N VAL A 126 2.17 3.02 -1.27
CA VAL A 126 2.62 3.94 -2.33
C VAL A 126 3.84 3.40 -3.05
N SER A 127 3.89 3.64 -4.34
CA SER A 127 5.09 3.36 -5.15
C SER A 127 6.16 4.43 -4.96
N SER A 128 7.42 4.08 -5.24
CA SER A 128 8.50 5.04 -5.25
C SER A 128 8.28 6.19 -6.23
N PRO A 129 7.82 5.98 -7.48
CA PRO A 129 7.48 7.07 -8.38
C PRO A 129 6.42 8.04 -7.82
N GLN A 130 5.42 7.54 -7.11
CA GLN A 130 4.42 8.40 -6.45
C GLN A 130 5.05 9.27 -5.35
N LEU A 131 5.92 8.71 -4.52
CA LEU A 131 6.61 9.44 -3.46
C LEU A 131 7.63 10.46 -4.00
N ASP A 132 8.32 10.11 -5.07
CA ASP A 132 9.42 10.92 -5.60
C ASP A 132 8.93 12.09 -6.44
N ASP A 133 7.75 12.01 -7.02
CA ASP A 133 7.16 13.10 -7.81
C ASP A 133 6.44 14.11 -6.92
N PRO A 134 6.98 15.34 -6.75
CA PRO A 134 6.33 16.36 -5.93
C PRO A 134 4.95 16.77 -6.43
N GLU A 135 4.67 16.64 -7.73
CA GLU A 135 3.36 16.94 -8.32
C GLU A 135 2.24 15.98 -7.85
N ARG A 136 2.61 14.81 -7.35
CA ARG A 136 1.64 13.84 -6.81
C ARG A 136 1.18 14.15 -5.40
N GLY A 137 1.96 14.90 -4.63
CA GLY A 137 1.59 15.40 -3.30
C GLY A 137 1.59 14.37 -2.18
N PHE A 138 2.27 13.23 -2.33
CA PHE A 138 2.38 12.21 -1.28
C PHE A 138 3.42 12.53 -0.21
N SER A 139 4.42 13.30 -0.57
CA SER A 139 5.55 13.66 0.30
C SER A 139 5.66 15.16 0.46
N PHE A 140 6.16 15.60 1.60
CA PHE A 140 6.51 16.99 1.86
C PHE A 140 8.02 17.27 1.78
N MET A 141 8.81 16.29 1.37
CA MET A 141 10.27 16.46 1.19
C MET A 141 10.58 17.48 0.08
N ARG A 142 9.77 17.52 -0.94
CA ARG A 142 9.73 18.57 -1.95
C ARG A 142 8.32 19.15 -2.02
N ASP A 143 8.23 20.47 -2.18
CA ASP A 143 6.93 21.13 -2.25
C ASP A 143 6.21 20.81 -3.54
N GLY A 144 4.93 20.59 -3.45
CA GLY A 144 4.06 20.31 -4.58
C GLY A 144 2.58 20.45 -4.23
N PRO A 145 1.68 20.29 -5.20
CA PRO A 145 0.25 20.31 -4.95
C PRO A 145 -0.16 19.25 -3.92
N LEU A 146 -1.06 19.60 -3.02
CA LEU A 146 -1.56 18.70 -1.99
C LEU A 146 -2.66 17.78 -2.55
N ASP A 147 -2.26 16.81 -3.36
CA ASP A 147 -3.17 15.90 -4.05
C ASP A 147 -3.34 14.56 -3.32
N MET A 148 -2.33 13.75 -3.22
CA MET A 148 -2.30 12.41 -2.61
C MET A 148 -3.17 11.34 -3.30
N ARG A 149 -3.84 11.63 -4.41
CA ARG A 149 -4.62 10.59 -5.12
C ARG A 149 -3.70 9.64 -5.88
N MET A 150 -3.90 8.36 -5.72
CA MET A 150 -3.26 7.33 -6.56
C MET A 150 -3.90 7.30 -7.94
N ASP A 151 -5.23 7.33 -8.01
CA ASP A 151 -5.97 7.55 -9.26
C ASP A 151 -6.34 9.02 -9.40
N THR A 152 -5.59 9.74 -10.23
CA THR A 152 -5.78 11.18 -10.45
C THR A 152 -6.99 11.50 -11.34
N THR A 153 -7.66 10.48 -11.89
CA THR A 153 -8.83 10.65 -12.77
C THR A 153 -10.15 10.72 -12.02
N ARG A 154 -10.15 10.44 -10.72
CA ARG A 154 -11.38 10.42 -9.90
C ARG A 154 -11.14 10.85 -8.46
N GLY A 155 -12.25 11.10 -7.77
CA GLY A 155 -12.24 11.44 -6.35
C GLY A 155 -11.73 12.84 -6.07
N GLN A 156 -11.56 13.16 -4.80
CA GLN A 156 -11.07 14.45 -4.35
C GLN A 156 -9.61 14.37 -3.89
N SER A 157 -8.87 15.45 -4.13
CA SER A 157 -7.52 15.61 -3.59
C SER A 157 -7.53 15.79 -2.08
N ALA A 158 -6.38 15.64 -1.44
CA ALA A 158 -6.24 15.92 -0.02
C ALA A 158 -6.60 17.39 0.30
N ALA A 159 -6.18 18.33 -0.53
CA ALA A 159 -6.52 19.75 -0.37
C ALA A 159 -8.03 19.98 -0.41
N GLU A 160 -8.73 19.40 -1.37
CA GLU A 160 -10.19 19.52 -1.51
C GLU A 160 -10.92 18.89 -0.32
N TRP A 161 -10.48 17.73 0.14
CA TRP A 161 -11.07 17.09 1.31
C TRP A 161 -10.89 17.93 2.58
N LEU A 162 -9.67 18.41 2.84
CA LEU A 162 -9.37 19.22 4.03
C LEU A 162 -10.15 20.55 4.04
N MET A 163 -10.48 21.09 2.88
CA MET A 163 -11.31 22.30 2.78
C MET A 163 -12.76 22.09 3.26
N LYS A 164 -13.29 20.89 3.07
CA LYS A 164 -14.71 20.58 3.34
C LYS A 164 -14.92 19.83 4.65
N ALA A 165 -13.90 19.10 5.13
CA ALA A 165 -14.04 18.23 6.29
C ALA A 165 -14.16 19.05 7.58
N GLU A 166 -15.01 18.56 8.49
CA GLU A 166 -15.10 19.07 9.85
C GLU A 166 -13.86 18.68 10.66
N ALA A 167 -13.52 19.49 11.67
CA ALA A 167 -12.36 19.23 12.51
C ALA A 167 -12.38 17.85 13.17
N ASP A 168 -13.54 17.39 13.62
CA ASP A 168 -13.69 16.08 14.25
C ASP A 168 -13.43 14.93 13.28
N ASP A 169 -13.83 15.07 12.03
CA ASP A 169 -13.57 14.07 10.98
C ASP A 169 -12.08 14.01 10.62
N ILE A 170 -11.44 15.15 10.50
CA ILE A 170 -9.98 15.22 10.29
C ILE A 170 -9.25 14.59 11.47
N ALA A 171 -9.61 14.93 12.70
CA ALA A 171 -9.00 14.38 13.91
C ALA A 171 -9.17 12.85 13.98
N TRP A 172 -10.34 12.35 13.60
CA TRP A 172 -10.59 10.91 13.56
C TRP A 172 -9.66 10.20 12.56
N VAL A 173 -9.52 10.75 11.36
CA VAL A 173 -8.61 10.21 10.33
C VAL A 173 -7.16 10.20 10.83
N LEU A 174 -6.68 11.32 11.36
CA LEU A 174 -5.30 11.44 11.86
C LEU A 174 -5.00 10.47 13.00
N LYS A 175 -5.95 10.27 13.90
CA LYS A 175 -5.81 9.34 15.01
C LYS A 175 -5.88 7.89 14.54
N THR A 176 -6.88 7.55 13.73
CA THR A 176 -7.19 6.18 13.34
C THR A 176 -6.14 5.62 12.40
N PHE A 177 -5.72 6.38 11.39
CA PHE A 177 -4.81 5.91 10.34
C PHE A 177 -3.35 6.36 10.53
N GLY A 178 -3.10 7.35 11.36
CA GLY A 178 -1.77 7.87 11.61
C GLY A 178 -1.24 7.61 13.02
N GLU A 179 -2.10 7.14 13.92
CA GLU A 179 -1.80 7.08 15.36
C GLU A 179 -1.28 8.43 15.89
N GLU A 180 -1.82 9.53 15.33
CA GLU A 180 -1.40 10.89 15.66
C GLU A 180 -1.89 11.27 17.04
N ARG A 181 -0.94 11.52 17.94
CA ARG A 181 -1.21 11.89 19.34
C ARG A 181 -1.92 13.22 19.48
N PHE A 182 -1.59 14.17 18.61
CA PHE A 182 -2.11 15.53 18.63
C PHE A 182 -3.19 15.77 17.56
N ALA A 183 -3.92 14.73 17.19
CA ALA A 183 -4.90 14.74 16.10
C ALA A 183 -5.92 15.88 16.21
N LYS A 184 -6.51 16.10 17.38
CA LYS A 184 -7.50 17.19 17.59
C LYS A 184 -6.89 18.55 17.42
N ARG A 185 -5.70 18.77 17.96
CA ARG A 185 -5.00 20.05 17.86
C ARG A 185 -4.61 20.38 16.42
N ILE A 186 -4.09 19.39 15.71
CA ILE A 186 -3.71 19.52 14.30
C ILE A 186 -4.96 19.79 13.45
N ALA A 187 -6.04 19.03 13.65
CA ALA A 187 -7.30 19.20 12.92
C ALA A 187 -7.88 20.62 13.08
N LYS A 188 -7.91 21.14 14.29
CA LYS A 188 -8.34 22.52 14.56
C LYS A 188 -7.47 23.55 13.85
N ALA A 189 -6.15 23.35 13.86
CA ALA A 189 -5.21 24.23 13.16
C ALA A 189 -5.44 24.22 11.64
N ILE A 190 -5.71 23.06 11.06
CA ILE A 190 -6.02 22.92 9.62
C ILE A 190 -7.31 23.66 9.27
N VAL A 191 -8.38 23.45 10.02
CA VAL A 191 -9.67 24.13 9.79
C VAL A 191 -9.54 25.65 9.92
N ALA A 192 -8.87 26.13 10.96
CA ALA A 192 -8.65 27.56 11.18
C ALA A 192 -7.85 28.20 10.03
N ARG A 193 -6.78 27.54 9.57
CA ARG A 193 -5.97 28.03 8.45
C ARG A 193 -6.75 28.05 7.15
N ASN A 194 -7.55 27.03 6.86
CA ASN A 194 -8.38 26.97 5.65
C ASN A 194 -9.44 28.05 5.58
N GLN A 195 -9.93 28.53 6.73
CA GLN A 195 -10.85 29.67 6.79
C GLN A 195 -10.19 31.00 6.40
N GLU A 196 -8.91 31.16 6.70
CA GLU A 196 -8.15 32.37 6.35
C GLU A 196 -7.59 32.28 4.93
N GLN A 197 -6.92 31.20 4.62
CA GLN A 197 -6.31 30.90 3.32
C GLN A 197 -6.24 29.40 3.09
N PRO A 198 -6.80 28.89 1.98
CA PRO A 198 -6.78 27.46 1.66
C PRO A 198 -5.37 26.88 1.63
N ILE A 199 -5.19 25.72 2.26
CA ILE A 199 -3.96 24.92 2.20
C ILE A 199 -3.96 24.15 0.89
N THR A 200 -3.02 24.47 -0.01
CA THR A 200 -2.96 23.86 -1.37
C THR A 200 -1.65 23.15 -1.65
N ARG A 201 -0.66 23.30 -0.78
CA ARG A 201 0.72 22.81 -0.98
C ARG A 201 1.13 21.87 0.14
N THR A 202 1.95 20.87 -0.18
CA THR A 202 2.43 19.89 0.79
C THR A 202 3.27 20.51 1.90
N ARG A 203 4.13 21.48 1.58
CA ARG A 203 4.94 22.17 2.61
C ARG A 203 4.11 23.04 3.54
N GLU A 204 3.11 23.74 3.04
CA GLU A 204 2.19 24.51 3.88
C GLU A 204 1.54 23.61 4.95
N LEU A 205 1.04 22.44 4.55
CA LEU A 205 0.45 21.48 5.49
C LEU A 205 1.49 20.94 6.47
N ALA A 206 2.65 20.55 6.00
CA ALA A 206 3.71 20.00 6.85
C ALA A 206 4.19 21.01 7.90
N GLU A 207 4.38 22.26 7.52
CA GLU A 207 4.77 23.34 8.43
C GLU A 207 3.68 23.63 9.47
N LEU A 208 2.42 23.67 9.06
CA LEU A 208 1.29 23.86 9.95
C LEU A 208 1.21 22.74 11.00
N ILE A 209 1.36 21.50 10.59
CA ILE A 209 1.37 20.33 11.47
C ILE A 209 2.55 20.41 12.45
N ALA A 210 3.73 20.78 11.98
CA ALA A 210 4.91 20.93 12.83
C ALA A 210 4.73 22.02 13.90
N GLN A 211 4.11 23.13 13.55
CA GLN A 211 3.79 24.21 14.49
C GLN A 211 2.72 23.80 15.51
N ALA A 212 1.74 23.02 15.10
CA ALA A 212 0.68 22.52 15.96
C ALA A 212 1.12 21.37 16.90
N SER A 213 2.25 20.74 16.61
CA SER A 213 2.77 19.60 17.38
C SER A 213 3.68 20.06 18.51
N PRO A 214 3.28 19.93 19.80
CA PRO A 214 4.05 20.45 20.93
C PRO A 214 5.31 19.65 21.22
N ILE A 215 5.35 18.37 20.80
CA ILE A 215 6.49 17.47 21.02
C ILE A 215 7.00 17.02 19.66
N LYS A 216 8.33 17.12 19.45
CA LYS A 216 9.00 16.64 18.25
C LYS A 216 9.74 15.35 18.56
N GLU A 217 9.45 14.31 17.81
CA GLU A 217 10.21 13.06 17.90
C GLU A 217 11.60 13.24 17.30
N LYS A 218 12.61 12.60 17.90
CA LYS A 218 14.02 12.78 17.53
C LYS A 218 14.34 12.31 16.10
N HIS A 219 13.60 11.30 15.60
CA HIS A 219 13.91 10.63 14.33
C HIS A 219 12.76 10.68 13.30
N LYS A 220 11.68 11.41 13.58
CA LYS A 220 10.52 11.46 12.73
C LYS A 220 9.95 12.87 12.63
N HIS A 221 9.76 13.35 11.39
CA HIS A 221 9.14 14.66 11.20
C HIS A 221 7.69 14.64 11.75
N PRO A 222 7.24 15.72 12.43
CA PRO A 222 5.89 15.78 13.02
C PRO A 222 4.75 15.54 12.04
N ALA A 223 4.94 15.85 10.74
CA ALA A 223 3.93 15.68 9.71
C ALA A 223 3.83 14.25 9.14
N THR A 224 4.78 13.37 9.41
CA THR A 224 4.84 12.03 8.79
C THR A 224 3.59 11.21 9.04
N ARG A 225 3.12 11.15 10.29
CA ARG A 225 1.92 10.38 10.68
C ARG A 225 0.65 10.93 10.04
N SER A 226 0.53 12.26 10.00
CA SER A 226 -0.64 12.93 9.41
C SER A 226 -0.68 12.76 7.90
N PHE A 227 0.44 12.85 7.21
CA PHE A 227 0.50 12.59 5.76
C PHE A 227 0.12 11.14 5.44
N GLN A 228 0.63 10.17 6.18
CA GLN A 228 0.21 8.78 6.04
C GLN A 228 -1.29 8.60 6.26
N ALA A 229 -1.84 9.19 7.32
CA ALA A 229 -3.26 9.08 7.64
C ALA A 229 -4.16 9.64 6.54
N ILE A 230 -3.84 10.84 6.05
CA ILE A 230 -4.60 11.50 4.99
C ILE A 230 -4.51 10.69 3.70
N ARG A 231 -3.33 10.21 3.33
CA ARG A 231 -3.11 9.35 2.17
C ARG A 231 -3.97 8.09 2.21
N ILE A 232 -3.97 7.37 3.33
CA ILE A 232 -4.77 6.16 3.54
C ILE A 232 -6.26 6.47 3.35
N TYR A 233 -6.72 7.57 3.91
CA TYR A 233 -8.11 7.99 3.81
C TYR A 233 -8.51 8.38 2.38
N ILE A 234 -7.73 9.25 1.72
CA ILE A 234 -8.00 9.74 0.36
C ILE A 234 -8.12 8.58 -0.63
N ASN A 235 -7.31 7.55 -0.47
CA ASN A 235 -7.25 6.40 -1.36
C ASN A 235 -8.07 5.20 -0.87
N SER A 236 -8.79 5.32 0.25
CA SER A 236 -9.54 4.21 0.87
C SER A 236 -8.70 2.93 1.01
N GLU A 237 -7.42 3.06 1.36
CA GLU A 237 -6.43 1.99 1.19
C GLU A 237 -6.79 0.73 1.99
N LEU A 238 -7.32 0.86 3.20
CA LEU A 238 -7.62 -0.31 4.05
C LEU A 238 -8.84 -1.09 3.56
N GLU A 239 -9.90 -0.39 3.14
CA GLU A 239 -11.08 -1.01 2.55
C GLU A 239 -10.75 -1.71 1.23
N GLU A 240 -9.92 -1.08 0.41
CA GLU A 240 -9.40 -1.66 -0.84
C GLU A 240 -8.69 -3.00 -0.59
N ILE A 241 -7.84 -3.06 0.44
CA ILE A 241 -7.12 -4.28 0.82
C ILE A 241 -8.09 -5.37 1.26
N GLU A 242 -9.05 -5.07 2.12
CA GLU A 242 -10.03 -6.02 2.60
C GLU A 242 -10.82 -6.64 1.44
N ARG A 243 -11.33 -5.80 0.54
CA ARG A 243 -12.07 -6.25 -0.64
C ARG A 243 -11.21 -7.05 -1.62
N ALA A 244 -9.96 -6.66 -1.82
CA ALA A 244 -9.03 -7.37 -2.68
C ALA A 244 -8.70 -8.77 -2.15
N LEU A 245 -8.51 -8.92 -0.84
CA LEU A 245 -8.25 -10.22 -0.22
C LEU A 245 -9.45 -11.17 -0.34
N GLU A 246 -10.66 -10.67 -0.11
CA GLU A 246 -11.89 -11.44 -0.33
C GLU A 246 -12.05 -11.85 -1.80
N GLY A 247 -11.80 -10.91 -2.71
CA GLY A 247 -11.83 -11.18 -4.14
C GLY A 247 -10.79 -12.21 -4.58
N ALA A 248 -9.58 -12.11 -4.06
CA ALA A 248 -8.51 -13.08 -4.33
C ALA A 248 -8.89 -14.48 -3.90
N LEU A 249 -9.43 -14.63 -2.69
CA LEU A 249 -9.90 -15.93 -2.20
C LEU A 249 -10.97 -16.55 -3.09
N ARG A 250 -11.90 -15.71 -3.58
CA ARG A 250 -12.98 -16.14 -4.47
C ARG A 250 -12.48 -16.65 -5.83
N VAL A 251 -11.45 -16.02 -6.39
CA VAL A 251 -11.00 -16.33 -7.78
C VAL A 251 -9.88 -17.38 -7.84
N LEU A 252 -9.18 -17.64 -6.73
CA LEU A 252 -8.08 -18.58 -6.70
C LEU A 252 -8.55 -20.01 -6.99
N ALA A 253 -7.78 -20.71 -7.80
CA ALA A 253 -7.88 -22.14 -7.99
C ALA A 253 -7.40 -22.86 -6.71
N PRO A 254 -7.81 -24.13 -6.50
CA PRO A 254 -7.18 -24.97 -5.49
C PRO A 254 -5.66 -24.98 -5.66
N GLN A 255 -4.89 -24.86 -4.57
CA GLN A 255 -3.44 -24.70 -4.52
C GLN A 255 -2.91 -23.38 -5.10
N GLY A 256 -3.81 -22.48 -5.52
CA GLY A 256 -3.42 -21.10 -5.89
C GLY A 256 -2.86 -20.34 -4.71
N ARG A 257 -1.91 -19.45 -4.99
CA ARG A 257 -1.15 -18.72 -3.97
C ARG A 257 -1.57 -17.25 -3.88
N LEU A 258 -1.65 -16.77 -2.65
CA LEU A 258 -1.79 -15.35 -2.33
C LEU A 258 -0.46 -14.86 -1.75
N SER A 259 0.14 -13.83 -2.34
CA SER A 259 1.42 -13.24 -1.94
C SER A 259 1.22 -11.75 -1.72
N VAL A 260 1.40 -11.25 -0.50
CA VAL A 260 1.08 -9.86 -0.11
C VAL A 260 2.22 -9.23 0.65
N ILE A 261 2.69 -8.08 0.17
CA ILE A 261 3.70 -7.24 0.83
C ILE A 261 2.99 -6.07 1.48
N SER A 262 3.20 -5.88 2.78
CA SER A 262 2.73 -4.74 3.57
C SER A 262 3.90 -3.87 4.01
N PHE A 263 3.68 -2.55 4.17
CA PHE A 263 4.72 -1.59 4.57
C PHE A 263 4.47 -0.92 5.92
N HIS A 264 3.27 -1.05 6.47
CA HIS A 264 2.95 -0.55 7.79
C HIS A 264 1.99 -1.48 8.54
N SER A 265 1.88 -1.26 9.85
CA SER A 265 1.17 -2.15 10.76
C SER A 265 -0.32 -2.29 10.48
N LEU A 266 -0.97 -1.25 9.95
CA LEU A 266 -2.40 -1.31 9.63
C LEU A 266 -2.67 -2.26 8.46
N GLU A 267 -1.86 -2.19 7.41
CA GLU A 267 -1.92 -3.12 6.27
C GLU A 267 -1.62 -4.56 6.72
N ASP A 268 -0.50 -4.75 7.42
CA ASP A 268 -0.09 -6.09 7.86
C ASP A 268 -1.13 -6.74 8.78
N ARG A 269 -1.78 -5.97 9.63
CA ARG A 269 -2.83 -6.45 10.53
C ARG A 269 -4.02 -7.02 9.77
N ILE A 270 -4.45 -6.34 8.70
CA ILE A 270 -5.55 -6.79 7.84
C ILE A 270 -5.17 -8.11 7.17
N VAL A 271 -4.00 -8.18 6.55
CA VAL A 271 -3.51 -9.37 5.85
C VAL A 271 -3.36 -10.55 6.82
N LYS A 272 -2.73 -10.31 7.96
CA LYS A 272 -2.54 -11.33 9.00
C LYS A 272 -3.87 -11.88 9.52
N ARG A 273 -4.83 -11.01 9.82
CA ARG A 273 -6.16 -11.41 10.30
C ARG A 273 -6.91 -12.21 9.24
N PHE A 274 -6.87 -11.77 8.00
CA PHE A 274 -7.51 -12.47 6.89
C PHE A 274 -6.97 -13.89 6.74
N ILE A 275 -5.65 -14.05 6.64
CA ILE A 275 -5.02 -15.37 6.52
C ILE A 275 -5.35 -16.25 7.73
N ARG A 276 -5.29 -15.69 8.93
CA ARG A 276 -5.62 -16.41 10.16
C ARG A 276 -7.07 -16.89 10.17
N GLN A 277 -8.02 -16.01 9.86
CA GLN A 277 -9.45 -16.32 9.84
C GLN A 277 -9.75 -17.48 8.90
N HIS A 278 -9.16 -17.47 7.72
CA HIS A 278 -9.40 -18.48 6.67
C HIS A 278 -8.55 -19.74 6.83
N SER A 279 -7.52 -19.73 7.68
CA SER A 279 -6.62 -20.88 7.89
C SER A 279 -6.92 -21.67 9.15
N GLN A 280 -7.68 -21.14 10.11
CA GLN A 280 -7.99 -21.81 11.39
C GLN A 280 -9.22 -22.70 11.35
N GLY A 281 -10.04 -22.60 10.30
CA GLY A 281 -11.34 -23.25 10.26
C GLY A 281 -12.37 -22.67 11.24
N PRO A 282 -13.56 -23.24 11.35
CA PRO A 282 -14.60 -22.70 12.20
C PRO A 282 -14.19 -22.75 13.67
N GLN A 283 -14.34 -21.61 14.35
CA GLN A 283 -14.12 -21.50 15.80
C GLN A 283 -15.34 -22.03 16.53
N VAL A 284 -15.23 -23.22 17.08
CA VAL A 284 -16.28 -23.80 17.90
C VAL A 284 -16.07 -23.40 19.38
N PRO A 285 -17.07 -22.84 20.06
CA PRO A 285 -16.96 -22.56 21.47
C PRO A 285 -16.58 -23.80 22.26
N VAL A 286 -15.66 -23.68 23.21
CA VAL A 286 -15.22 -24.76 24.06
C VAL A 286 -16.43 -25.30 24.82
N GLY A 287 -16.69 -26.61 24.71
CA GLY A 287 -17.79 -27.27 25.42
C GLY A 287 -19.08 -27.43 24.62
N LEU A 288 -19.14 -27.01 23.37
CA LEU A 288 -20.27 -27.32 22.50
C LEU A 288 -20.09 -28.73 21.89
N PRO A 289 -20.94 -29.70 22.23
CA PRO A 289 -20.83 -31.05 21.66
C PRO A 289 -21.36 -31.05 20.24
N LEU A 290 -20.46 -30.82 19.26
CA LEU A 290 -20.78 -30.93 17.85
C LEU A 290 -20.35 -32.30 17.33
N THR A 291 -21.21 -32.93 16.54
CA THR A 291 -20.86 -34.15 15.80
C THR A 291 -19.90 -33.82 14.65
N GLU A 292 -19.15 -34.80 14.16
CA GLU A 292 -18.29 -34.63 12.99
C GLU A 292 -19.05 -34.11 11.76
N ALA A 293 -20.31 -34.55 11.57
CA ALA A 293 -21.17 -34.08 10.50
C ALA A 293 -21.52 -32.59 10.66
N GLN A 294 -21.77 -32.12 11.87
CA GLN A 294 -22.02 -30.71 12.17
C GLN A 294 -20.74 -29.85 11.99
N LEU A 295 -19.59 -30.39 12.38
CA LEU A 295 -18.29 -29.73 12.14
C LEU A 295 -18.01 -29.57 10.65
N LYS A 296 -18.33 -30.57 9.85
CA LYS A 296 -18.21 -30.47 8.37
C LYS A 296 -19.15 -29.45 7.75
N THR A 297 -20.35 -29.27 8.30
CA THR A 297 -21.32 -28.25 7.81
C THR A 297 -20.93 -26.81 8.16
N LEU A 298 -20.09 -26.62 9.17
CA LEU A 298 -19.57 -25.28 9.56
C LEU A 298 -18.49 -24.74 8.61
N GLY A 299 -18.11 -25.51 7.60
CA GLY A 299 -17.08 -25.16 6.62
C GLY A 299 -15.66 -25.52 7.08
N GLY A 300 -14.82 -25.83 6.12
CA GLY A 300 -13.39 -26.11 6.33
C GLY A 300 -12.52 -24.86 6.31
N ARG A 301 -11.23 -25.09 6.42
CA ARG A 301 -10.22 -24.03 6.14
C ARG A 301 -10.22 -23.73 4.66
N SER A 302 -10.24 -22.44 4.31
CA SER A 302 -10.13 -22.00 2.91
C SER A 302 -8.69 -21.76 2.49
N LEU A 303 -7.83 -21.41 3.44
CA LEU A 303 -6.41 -21.13 3.23
C LEU A 303 -5.52 -21.97 4.14
N LYS A 304 -4.29 -22.18 3.68
CA LYS A 304 -3.15 -22.63 4.47
C LYS A 304 -2.12 -21.52 4.50
N SER A 305 -1.73 -21.07 5.69
CA SER A 305 -0.63 -20.13 5.84
C SER A 305 0.67 -20.84 5.47
N ILE A 306 1.41 -20.30 4.49
CA ILE A 306 2.65 -20.91 4.01
C ILE A 306 3.86 -20.25 4.67
N GLY A 307 3.88 -18.91 4.77
CA GLY A 307 5.02 -18.24 5.35
C GLY A 307 4.88 -16.75 5.53
N LYS A 308 5.90 -16.22 6.22
CA LYS A 308 6.13 -14.81 6.46
C LYS A 308 7.60 -14.53 6.26
N MET A 309 7.92 -13.47 5.54
CA MET A 309 9.31 -13.06 5.29
C MET A 309 9.46 -11.56 5.50
N LYS A 310 10.66 -11.16 5.90
CA LYS A 310 11.12 -9.79 5.94
C LYS A 310 12.25 -9.60 4.93
N PRO A 311 12.51 -8.36 4.48
CA PRO A 311 13.63 -8.11 3.59
C PRO A 311 14.95 -8.45 4.27
N SER A 312 15.95 -8.86 3.46
CA SER A 312 17.31 -9.09 3.94
C SER A 312 17.96 -7.76 4.37
N GLU A 313 19.00 -7.86 5.20
CA GLU A 313 19.80 -6.68 5.57
C GLU A 313 20.42 -6.00 4.34
N GLY A 314 20.85 -6.80 3.36
CA GLY A 314 21.39 -6.30 2.09
C GLY A 314 20.34 -5.51 1.29
N GLU A 315 19.12 -5.99 1.23
CA GLU A 315 18.03 -5.27 0.57
C GLU A 315 17.71 -3.95 1.27
N VAL A 316 17.63 -3.94 2.60
CA VAL A 316 17.38 -2.73 3.38
C VAL A 316 18.50 -1.71 3.22
N ALA A 317 19.76 -2.17 3.13
CA ALA A 317 20.92 -1.30 2.91
C ALA A 317 20.87 -0.60 1.55
N THR A 318 20.43 -1.29 0.50
CA THR A 318 20.30 -0.73 -0.86
C THR A 318 18.99 0.02 -1.08
N ASN A 319 17.91 -0.40 -0.40
CA ASN A 319 16.59 0.23 -0.48
C ASN A 319 16.01 0.42 0.93
N PRO A 320 16.24 1.57 1.58
CA PRO A 320 15.74 1.84 2.93
C PRO A 320 14.20 1.78 3.08
N ARG A 321 13.45 1.96 1.99
CA ARG A 321 11.98 1.84 1.97
C ARG A 321 11.51 0.41 2.25
N ALA A 322 12.38 -0.59 1.99
CA ALA A 322 12.09 -1.99 2.27
C ALA A 322 12.06 -2.32 3.78
N ARG A 323 12.66 -1.49 4.64
CA ARG A 323 12.88 -1.79 6.07
C ARG A 323 11.62 -2.21 6.81
N SER A 324 10.49 -1.57 6.56
CA SER A 324 9.22 -1.83 7.24
C SER A 324 8.36 -2.88 6.56
N SER A 325 8.82 -3.44 5.44
CA SER A 325 8.03 -4.38 4.66
C SER A 325 7.92 -5.77 5.31
N VAL A 326 6.78 -6.39 5.11
CA VAL A 326 6.49 -7.76 5.53
C VAL A 326 5.77 -8.47 4.40
N LEU A 327 6.30 -9.60 3.96
CA LEU A 327 5.65 -10.48 3.01
C LEU A 327 4.93 -11.59 3.77
N ARG A 328 3.64 -11.80 3.42
CA ARG A 328 2.88 -12.97 3.86
C ARG A 328 2.33 -13.69 2.64
N PHE A 329 2.38 -15.00 2.67
CA PHE A 329 1.81 -15.81 1.60
C PHE A 329 1.07 -17.03 2.14
N ALA A 330 0.01 -17.37 1.43
CA ALA A 330 -0.92 -18.42 1.77
C ALA A 330 -1.35 -19.19 0.51
N GLU A 331 -1.86 -20.38 0.68
CA GLU A 331 -2.31 -21.27 -0.38
C GLU A 331 -3.77 -21.61 -0.18
N LYS A 332 -4.56 -21.57 -1.27
CA LYS A 332 -5.94 -22.01 -1.22
C LYS A 332 -6.00 -23.53 -1.08
N VAL A 333 -6.76 -23.97 -0.08
CA VAL A 333 -6.95 -25.40 0.20
C VAL A 333 -7.88 -26.00 -0.85
N SER A 334 -7.59 -27.23 -1.28
CA SER A 334 -8.50 -28.02 -2.10
C SER A 334 -9.73 -28.39 -1.27
N GLU A 335 -10.93 -28.21 -1.83
CA GLU A 335 -12.16 -28.71 -1.25
C GLU A 335 -12.20 -30.23 -1.22
#